data_6165892b3026d457993f64ac3c39bc19
#
_entry.id   6165892b3026d457993f64ac3c39bc19
#
_cell.length_a   1.000
_cell.length_b   1.000
_cell.length_c   1.000
_cell.angle_alpha   90.00
_cell.angle_beta   90.00
_cell.angle_gamma   90.00
#
_symmetry.space_group_name_H-M   'P 1'
#
loop_
_entity.id
_entity.type
_entity.pdbx_description
1 polymer ?
#
loop_
_entity_poly.entity_id
_entity_poly.type
_entity_poly.pdbx_seq_one_letter_code
_entity_poly.pdbx_strand_id
1 'polypeptide(L)'
;TAIHRDIEEVDDLASWCAYNPSMRTYLLTDVSSNNQALSMYPTISAKYSTLRTMQYVQRFMLINAKGRQMVFGTAVTNTVAMTPEVLARIPGYDEEYSGWSCIMRDPMALPSQALDTIPLTRKLTLSGTGREAHICAFVSPALITAALKGFTMPEGSSLLWQMGGRYYGINGNILTEEPLSDIPAEQLDVDMLDDSTEVYSIAAGYDAQLMVRYPIGVHDLYLIEIIPNGPLQRQIPYLSDSLVISLLAILVLGLLLAFLLHRMITPPITALQNRITKISSGDFSFDPAIEWNNELGDIGRGINSMSASVTALMDHRLEDEKQKQDLEYRMLQNQINPHFIYNTLNSIKWMATIQHAPGIAEMVTALSRLLKSVSKSNERLVPLYEEFALLNDYFTIQQYRYGGTITLDVSYI
;
A
#
# COMPACT_ATOMS: atom_id res chain seq x y z
N THR A 1 14.61 31.73 12.97
CA THR A 1 13.47 32.58 12.53
C THR A 1 13.88 34.03 12.38
N ALA A 2 13.09 34.87 11.67
CA ALA A 2 13.37 36.29 11.49
C ALA A 2 13.44 37.02 12.84
N ILE A 3 12.49 36.71 13.73
CA ILE A 3 12.45 37.30 15.09
C ILE A 3 13.72 37.01 15.88
N HIS A 4 14.17 35.77 15.92
CA HIS A 4 15.39 35.36 16.61
C HIS A 4 16.59 36.22 16.15
N ARG A 5 16.80 36.33 14.84
CA ARG A 5 17.88 37.11 14.26
C ARG A 5 17.75 38.61 14.60
N ASP A 6 16.54 39.16 14.60
CA ASP A 6 16.30 40.57 14.83
C ASP A 6 16.51 40.93 16.33
N ILE A 7 16.21 40.01 17.25
CA ILE A 7 16.49 40.12 18.68
C ILE A 7 18.00 39.98 18.94
N GLU A 8 18.64 38.97 18.36
CA GLU A 8 20.09 38.77 18.46
C GLU A 8 20.89 39.98 17.99
N GLU A 9 20.46 40.66 16.91
CA GLU A 9 21.15 41.79 16.37
C GLU A 9 21.27 42.96 17.39
N VAL A 10 20.22 43.17 18.21
CA VAL A 10 20.23 44.17 19.27
C VAL A 10 21.07 43.72 20.46
N ASP A 11 20.96 42.44 20.84
CA ASP A 11 21.75 41.87 21.91
C ASP A 11 23.26 41.84 21.60
N ASP A 12 23.59 41.53 20.34
CA ASP A 12 24.96 41.57 19.83
C ASP A 12 25.57 42.96 19.89
N LEU A 13 24.79 44.01 19.61
CA LEU A 13 25.28 45.39 19.80
C LEU A 13 25.56 45.68 21.24
N ALA A 14 24.67 45.30 22.16
CA ALA A 14 24.87 45.48 23.62
C ALA A 14 26.08 44.68 24.11
N SER A 15 26.21 43.43 23.66
CA SER A 15 27.34 42.54 23.95
C SER A 15 28.65 43.12 23.44
N TRP A 16 28.67 43.60 22.20
CA TRP A 16 29.87 44.23 21.64
C TRP A 16 30.32 45.43 22.43
N CYS A 17 29.38 46.31 22.89
CA CYS A 17 29.70 47.41 23.76
C CYS A 17 30.25 46.97 25.12
N ALA A 18 29.72 45.88 25.68
CA ALA A 18 30.16 45.32 26.96
C ALA A 18 31.58 44.70 26.94
N TYR A 19 31.91 44.02 25.81
CA TYR A 19 33.16 43.27 25.70
C TYR A 19 34.26 44.01 24.95
N ASN A 20 33.95 45.07 24.20
CA ASN A 20 34.99 45.87 23.52
C ASN A 20 35.90 46.56 24.54
N PRO A 21 37.25 46.38 24.50
CA PRO A 21 38.16 46.88 25.48
C PRO A 21 38.12 48.40 25.64
N SER A 22 38.00 49.14 24.54
CA SER A 22 37.94 50.62 24.56
C SER A 22 36.64 51.12 25.18
N MET A 23 35.52 50.44 24.88
CA MET A 23 34.21 50.73 25.48
C MET A 23 34.18 50.42 26.96
N ARG A 24 34.72 49.27 27.33
CA ARG A 24 34.81 48.85 28.73
C ARG A 24 35.66 49.82 29.55
N THR A 25 36.76 50.32 28.99
CA THR A 25 37.56 51.36 29.61
C THR A 25 36.76 52.66 29.81
N TYR A 26 36.06 53.14 28.79
CA TYR A 26 35.19 54.31 28.89
C TYR A 26 34.07 54.12 29.94
N LEU A 27 33.46 52.96 29.96
CA LEU A 27 32.32 52.68 30.84
C LEU A 27 32.72 52.55 32.33
N LEU A 28 33.86 51.92 32.63
CA LEU A 28 34.22 51.50 33.97
C LEU A 28 35.36 52.34 34.63
N THR A 29 36.13 53.11 33.86
CA THR A 29 37.28 53.86 34.42
C THR A 29 36.96 55.33 34.72
N ASP A 30 37.74 55.94 35.69
CA ASP A 30 37.60 57.32 36.06
C ASP A 30 38.11 58.34 35.04
N VAL A 31 38.87 57.88 34.06
CA VAL A 31 39.54 58.69 33.04
C VAL A 31 38.61 59.11 31.89
N SER A 32 37.32 58.95 32.08
CA SER A 32 36.34 59.32 31.03
C SER A 32 36.32 60.87 30.85
N SER A 33 37.21 61.36 30.01
CA SER A 33 37.17 62.74 29.51
C SER A 33 36.11 62.93 28.45
N ASN A 34 35.63 64.13 28.25
CA ASN A 34 34.73 64.43 27.10
C ASN A 34 35.36 64.01 25.76
N ASN A 35 36.71 64.07 25.66
CA ASN A 35 37.44 63.67 24.47
C ASN A 35 37.33 62.17 24.18
N GLN A 36 37.26 61.30 25.21
CA GLN A 36 37.04 59.83 25.01
C GLN A 36 35.63 59.56 24.58
N ALA A 37 34.63 60.22 25.15
CA ALA A 37 33.25 60.12 24.70
C ALA A 37 33.13 60.54 23.21
N LEU A 38 33.73 61.66 22.87
CA LEU A 38 33.75 62.17 21.49
C LEU A 38 34.45 61.22 20.48
N SER A 39 35.52 60.51 20.95
CA SER A 39 36.24 59.56 20.11
C SER A 39 35.49 58.24 19.90
N MET A 40 34.69 57.81 20.89
CA MET A 40 33.92 56.58 20.83
C MET A 40 32.57 56.71 20.09
N TYR A 41 31.99 57.93 20.15
CA TYR A 41 30.68 58.19 19.51
C TYR A 41 30.60 57.78 18.07
N PRO A 42 31.54 58.11 17.17
CA PRO A 42 31.49 57.71 15.75
C PRO A 42 31.50 56.20 15.54
N THR A 43 32.28 55.48 16.37
CA THR A 43 32.42 54.01 16.28
C THR A 43 31.12 53.32 16.65
N ILE A 44 30.46 53.77 17.72
CA ILE A 44 29.17 53.22 18.13
C ILE A 44 28.09 53.62 17.14
N SER A 45 28.07 54.89 16.70
CA SER A 45 27.12 55.38 15.71
C SER A 45 27.21 54.62 14.39
N ALA A 46 28.42 54.29 13.93
CA ALA A 46 28.61 53.48 12.75
C ALA A 46 28.07 52.05 12.94
N LYS A 47 28.36 51.43 14.08
CA LYS A 47 27.85 50.11 14.40
C LYS A 47 26.33 50.11 14.56
N TYR A 48 25.74 51.10 15.24
CA TYR A 48 24.32 51.29 15.41
C TYR A 48 23.61 51.46 14.04
N SER A 49 24.20 52.29 13.16
CA SER A 49 23.60 52.57 11.83
C SER A 49 23.62 51.37 10.90
N THR A 50 24.38 50.32 11.17
CA THR A 50 24.39 49.07 10.40
C THR A 50 23.32 48.10 10.82
N LEU A 51 22.62 48.36 11.94
CA LEU A 51 21.55 47.50 12.41
C LEU A 51 20.35 47.51 11.42
N ARG A 52 19.89 46.37 11.01
CA ARG A 52 18.64 46.23 10.24
C ARG A 52 17.43 46.61 11.09
N THR A 53 17.52 46.36 12.38
CA THR A 53 16.51 46.65 13.41
C THR A 53 16.55 48.08 13.91
N MET A 54 17.45 48.95 13.38
CA MET A 54 17.64 50.31 13.80
C MET A 54 16.33 51.11 13.95
N GLN A 55 15.39 50.95 13.04
CA GLN A 55 14.09 51.61 13.07
C GLN A 55 13.22 51.25 14.29
N TYR A 56 13.45 50.10 14.89
CA TYR A 56 12.72 49.63 16.07
C TYR A 56 13.45 49.98 17.39
N VAL A 57 14.72 50.34 17.33
CA VAL A 57 15.47 50.78 18.50
C VAL A 57 15.15 52.24 18.82
N GLN A 58 14.27 52.46 19.76
CA GLN A 58 13.86 53.79 20.19
C GLN A 58 15.00 54.53 20.86
N ARG A 59 15.75 53.85 21.75
CA ARG A 59 16.93 54.37 22.40
C ARG A 59 17.95 53.24 22.62
N PHE A 60 19.22 53.58 22.40
CA PHE A 60 20.34 52.76 22.82
C PHE A 60 21.25 53.64 23.64
N MET A 61 21.49 53.25 24.89
CA MET A 61 22.17 54.08 25.91
C MET A 61 23.34 53.39 26.51
N LEU A 62 24.38 54.11 26.70
CA LEU A 62 25.55 53.73 27.49
C LEU A 62 25.67 54.68 28.67
N ILE A 63 25.64 54.17 29.90
CA ILE A 63 25.74 54.92 31.13
C ILE A 63 27.05 54.50 31.83
N ASN A 64 28.00 55.39 31.91
CA ASN A 64 29.26 55.06 32.53
C ASN A 64 29.19 55.13 34.07
N ALA A 65 30.25 54.68 34.80
CA ALA A 65 30.31 54.61 36.22
C ALA A 65 30.22 56.01 36.93
N LYS A 66 30.29 57.10 36.19
CA LYS A 66 30.04 58.49 36.68
C LYS A 66 28.65 59.01 36.33
N GLY A 67 27.77 58.18 35.77
CA GLY A 67 26.43 58.56 35.33
C GLY A 67 26.40 59.38 34.06
N ARG A 68 27.52 59.52 33.32
CA ARG A 68 27.51 60.18 31.98
C ARG A 68 26.90 59.23 30.98
N GLN A 69 26.12 59.83 30.06
CA GLN A 69 25.30 59.10 29.12
C GLN A 69 25.70 59.39 27.67
N MET A 70 25.74 58.34 26.86
CA MET A 70 25.68 58.42 25.40
C MET A 70 24.38 57.80 24.93
N VAL A 71 23.65 58.52 24.09
CA VAL A 71 22.33 58.09 23.63
C VAL A 71 22.30 58.07 22.10
N PHE A 72 21.82 56.99 21.55
CA PHE A 72 21.55 56.78 20.12
C PHE A 72 20.09 56.36 19.98
N GLY A 73 19.49 56.53 18.84
CA GLY A 73 18.13 56.06 18.58
C GLY A 73 17.21 57.07 17.93
N THR A 74 15.98 56.66 17.69
CA THR A 74 14.97 57.48 17.04
C THR A 74 14.26 58.46 17.97
N ALA A 75 14.25 58.21 19.30
CA ALA A 75 13.54 58.99 20.30
C ALA A 75 14.48 59.79 21.20
N VAL A 76 15.47 60.47 20.60
CA VAL A 76 16.51 61.21 21.35
C VAL A 76 16.04 62.59 21.81
N THR A 77 14.98 63.17 21.23
CA THR A 77 14.44 64.50 21.55
C THR A 77 13.46 64.44 22.72
N ASN A 78 13.44 65.50 23.55
CA ASN A 78 12.52 65.67 24.68
C ASN A 78 12.68 64.57 25.78
N THR A 79 13.90 64.34 26.23
CA THR A 79 14.20 63.31 27.23
C THR A 79 14.41 63.85 28.62
N VAL A 80 13.94 63.12 29.60
CA VAL A 80 14.33 63.26 31.00
C VAL A 80 15.73 62.64 31.18
N ALA A 81 16.60 63.22 31.97
CA ALA A 81 17.91 62.61 32.24
C ALA A 81 17.73 61.23 32.97
N MET A 82 18.53 60.25 32.59
CA MET A 82 18.55 58.97 33.25
C MET A 82 19.26 59.12 34.63
N THR A 83 18.45 59.27 35.63
CA THR A 83 18.95 59.29 37.03
C THR A 83 18.93 57.86 37.61
N PRO A 84 19.65 57.56 38.71
CA PRO A 84 19.55 56.25 39.37
C PRO A 84 18.11 55.85 39.70
N GLU A 85 17.25 56.80 40.01
CA GLU A 85 15.84 56.60 40.33
C GLU A 85 15.03 56.18 39.04
N VAL A 86 15.36 56.74 37.90
CA VAL A 86 14.77 56.37 36.63
C VAL A 86 15.26 54.97 36.18
N LEU A 87 16.55 54.72 36.37
CA LEU A 87 17.16 53.44 36.07
C LEU A 87 16.54 52.31 36.92
N ALA A 88 16.31 52.57 38.21
CA ALA A 88 15.67 51.63 39.15
C ALA A 88 14.24 51.24 38.78
N ARG A 89 13.56 51.99 37.90
CA ARG A 89 12.22 51.63 37.37
C ARG A 89 12.25 50.59 36.28
N ILE A 90 13.43 50.31 35.71
CA ILE A 90 13.57 49.33 34.64
C ILE A 90 13.70 47.95 35.30
N PRO A 91 12.80 47.00 34.98
CA PRO A 91 12.90 45.65 35.51
C PRO A 91 14.23 44.98 35.12
N GLY A 92 14.88 44.33 36.04
CA GLY A 92 16.15 43.62 35.81
C GLY A 92 17.39 44.53 35.64
N TYR A 93 17.31 45.85 35.91
CA TYR A 93 18.44 46.77 35.73
C TYR A 93 19.65 46.44 36.59
N ASP A 94 19.44 45.82 37.76
CA ASP A 94 20.47 45.50 38.75
C ASP A 94 21.00 44.07 38.62
N GLU A 95 20.50 43.31 37.69
CA GLU A 95 20.94 41.92 37.44
C GLU A 95 22.24 41.91 36.60
N GLU A 96 23.21 41.11 37.07
CA GLU A 96 24.53 40.99 36.41
C GLU A 96 24.43 40.36 35.00
N TYR A 97 23.42 39.52 34.78
CA TYR A 97 23.05 38.95 33.51
C TYR A 97 21.65 39.42 33.12
N SER A 98 21.60 40.66 32.67
CA SER A 98 20.33 41.19 32.24
C SER A 98 19.97 40.70 30.83
N GLY A 99 18.72 40.48 30.65
CA GLY A 99 18.12 40.12 29.40
C GLY A 99 17.01 41.08 29.01
N TRP A 100 16.18 40.61 28.14
CA TRP A 100 14.95 41.27 27.76
C TRP A 100 13.95 41.22 28.91
N SER A 101 13.37 42.36 29.28
CA SER A 101 12.37 42.43 30.34
C SER A 101 10.98 42.77 29.81
N CYS A 102 9.98 42.80 30.67
CA CYS A 102 8.58 43.04 30.31
C CYS A 102 8.38 44.41 29.61
N ILE A 103 7.30 44.54 28.85
CA ILE A 103 6.90 45.80 28.20
C ILE A 103 6.66 46.87 29.30
N MET A 104 7.23 48.01 29.06
CA MET A 104 7.02 49.19 29.93
C MET A 104 6.91 50.44 29.07
N ARG A 105 6.45 51.53 29.66
CA ARG A 105 6.55 52.83 28.99
C ARG A 105 7.95 53.36 29.09
N ASP A 106 8.42 54.00 28.02
CA ASP A 106 9.76 54.62 28.01
C ASP A 106 9.94 55.56 29.22
N PRO A 107 10.82 55.18 30.20
CA PRO A 107 10.95 55.92 31.45
C PRO A 107 11.63 57.30 31.27
N MET A 108 12.22 57.55 30.12
CA MET A 108 12.88 58.81 29.79
C MET A 108 12.00 59.73 28.91
N ALA A 109 10.90 59.26 28.40
CA ALA A 109 9.98 60.10 27.63
C ALA A 109 9.11 60.92 28.59
N LEU A 110 8.70 62.09 28.12
CA LEU A 110 7.65 62.85 28.79
C LEU A 110 6.35 62.01 28.84
N PRO A 111 5.56 62.02 29.91
CA PRO A 111 4.39 61.19 30.06
C PRO A 111 3.39 61.24 28.92
N SER A 112 3.27 62.39 28.24
CA SER A 112 2.41 62.57 27.06
C SER A 112 2.97 62.00 25.76
N GLN A 113 4.24 61.61 25.73
CA GLN A 113 4.98 61.13 24.58
C GLN A 113 5.59 59.71 24.82
N ALA A 114 5.35 59.15 25.99
CA ALA A 114 5.91 57.85 26.38
C ALA A 114 5.26 56.74 25.48
N LEU A 115 6.10 56.08 24.70
CA LEU A 115 5.76 54.90 23.93
C LEU A 115 6.06 53.64 24.71
N ASP A 116 5.34 52.58 24.37
CA ASP A 116 5.67 51.28 24.92
C ASP A 116 7.01 50.79 24.34
N THR A 117 7.81 50.20 25.21
CA THR A 117 9.14 49.74 24.90
C THR A 117 9.47 48.44 25.62
N ILE A 118 10.30 47.65 25.03
CA ILE A 118 10.87 46.43 25.60
C ILE A 118 12.31 46.77 25.98
N PRO A 119 12.65 46.87 27.25
CA PRO A 119 14.00 47.15 27.66
C PRO A 119 14.89 45.92 27.62
N LEU A 120 16.08 46.08 27.06
CA LEU A 120 17.23 45.20 27.21
C LEU A 120 18.23 45.93 28.09
N THR A 121 18.58 45.39 29.24
CA THR A 121 19.55 45.99 30.14
C THR A 121 20.72 45.04 30.36
N ARG A 122 21.93 45.64 30.52
CA ARG A 122 23.12 44.89 30.84
C ARG A 122 23.97 45.70 31.85
N LYS A 123 24.19 45.13 33.02
CA LYS A 123 25.05 45.73 34.07
C LYS A 123 26.49 45.26 33.87
N LEU A 124 27.41 46.18 33.96
CA LEU A 124 28.86 45.94 33.96
C LEU A 124 29.45 46.35 35.29
N THR A 125 30.13 45.43 35.93
CA THR A 125 30.77 45.70 37.22
C THR A 125 32.29 45.55 37.11
N LEU A 126 33.05 46.47 37.66
CA LEU A 126 34.49 46.33 37.73
C LEU A 126 34.86 45.71 39.11
N SER A 127 35.30 44.42 39.03
CA SER A 127 35.65 43.63 40.20
C SER A 127 36.60 44.38 41.10
N GLY A 128 36.29 44.47 42.44
CA GLY A 128 37.13 45.08 43.46
C GLY A 128 36.97 46.58 43.61
N THR A 129 36.20 47.27 42.79
CA THR A 129 36.01 48.75 42.90
C THR A 129 34.60 49.20 43.21
N GLY A 130 33.59 48.28 43.04
CA GLY A 130 32.17 48.64 43.19
C GLY A 130 31.64 49.60 42.13
N ARG A 131 32.40 49.79 41.05
CA ARG A 131 31.96 50.68 39.93
C ARG A 131 31.06 49.92 39.02
N GLU A 132 29.93 50.53 38.68
CA GLU A 132 28.89 49.98 37.86
C GLU A 132 28.63 50.86 36.63
N ALA A 133 28.44 50.23 35.48
CA ALA A 133 28.01 50.89 34.26
C ALA A 133 26.85 50.10 33.66
N HIS A 134 25.99 50.78 32.92
CA HIS A 134 24.81 50.14 32.34
C HIS A 134 24.74 50.36 30.84
N ILE A 135 24.34 49.35 30.14
CA ILE A 135 23.95 49.39 28.73
C ILE A 135 22.46 49.14 28.69
N CYS A 136 21.69 50.03 28.08
CA CYS A 136 20.24 49.92 27.99
C CYS A 136 19.81 50.11 26.54
N ALA A 137 19.06 49.16 26.01
CA ALA A 137 18.37 49.34 24.74
C ALA A 137 16.86 49.31 24.99
N PHE A 138 16.15 50.28 24.44
CA PHE A 138 14.69 50.37 24.49
C PHE A 138 14.16 50.13 23.12
N VAL A 139 13.53 49.00 22.91
CA VAL A 139 13.09 48.51 21.60
C VAL A 139 11.58 48.57 21.50
N SER A 140 11.08 49.04 20.37
CA SER A 140 9.64 49.06 20.11
C SER A 140 9.09 47.66 20.04
N PRO A 141 7.93 47.36 20.66
CA PRO A 141 7.18 46.11 20.45
C PRO A 141 6.88 45.79 18.96
N ALA A 142 6.91 46.83 18.11
CA ALA A 142 6.74 46.66 16.68
C ALA A 142 7.79 45.76 16.00
N LEU A 143 8.96 45.58 16.64
CA LEU A 143 9.97 44.62 16.17
C LEU A 143 9.37 43.20 16.11
N ILE A 144 8.69 42.79 17.17
CA ILE A 144 8.07 41.45 17.27
C ILE A 144 6.90 41.34 16.32
N THR A 145 5.98 42.30 16.33
CA THR A 145 4.77 42.25 15.50
C THR A 145 5.06 42.36 14.01
N ALA A 146 6.09 43.11 13.61
CA ALA A 146 6.52 43.21 12.22
C ALA A 146 7.09 41.90 11.68
N ALA A 147 7.85 41.19 12.51
CA ALA A 147 8.43 39.90 12.12
C ALA A 147 7.38 38.79 12.00
N LEU A 148 6.24 38.92 12.69
CA LEU A 148 5.10 37.99 12.60
C LEU A 148 4.10 38.39 11.50
N LYS A 149 4.32 39.51 10.83
CA LYS A 149 3.44 39.95 9.74
C LYS A 149 3.48 38.97 8.58
N GLY A 150 2.35 38.32 8.32
CA GLY A 150 2.24 37.28 7.28
C GLY A 150 2.34 35.84 7.82
N PHE A 151 2.49 35.68 9.12
CA PHE A 151 2.33 34.35 9.74
C PHE A 151 0.86 33.95 9.68
N THR A 152 0.60 32.79 9.06
CA THR A 152 -0.76 32.25 8.93
C THR A 152 -1.00 31.27 10.07
N MET A 153 -1.99 31.58 10.88
CA MET A 153 -2.41 30.71 12.00
C MET A 153 -3.60 29.81 11.58
N PRO A 154 -3.71 28.62 12.16
CA PRO A 154 -4.92 27.83 12.07
C PRO A 154 -6.14 28.59 12.60
N GLU A 155 -7.33 28.30 12.08
CA GLU A 155 -8.54 28.97 12.49
C GLU A 155 -8.83 28.75 13.99
N GLY A 156 -9.01 29.84 14.73
CA GLY A 156 -9.22 29.81 16.17
C GLY A 156 -7.96 29.75 17.02
N SER A 157 -6.77 29.69 16.43
CA SER A 157 -5.51 29.76 17.19
C SER A 157 -5.24 31.17 17.67
N SER A 158 -4.53 31.27 18.80
CA SER A 158 -4.02 32.55 19.32
C SER A 158 -2.52 32.49 19.50
N LEU A 159 -1.86 33.62 19.27
CA LEU A 159 -0.43 33.76 19.39
C LEU A 159 -0.10 34.64 20.54
N LEU A 160 0.75 34.16 21.44
CA LEU A 160 1.22 34.88 22.63
C LEU A 160 2.74 35.03 22.57
N TRP A 161 3.20 36.09 23.19
CA TRP A 161 4.60 36.32 23.42
C TRP A 161 4.87 36.26 24.93
N GLN A 162 5.84 35.47 25.39
CA GLN A 162 6.25 35.40 26.77
C GLN A 162 7.61 36.05 26.96
N MET A 163 7.72 36.97 27.90
CA MET A 163 8.97 37.60 28.33
C MET A 163 8.86 38.10 29.75
N GLY A 164 9.96 38.00 30.51
CA GLY A 164 10.02 38.44 31.91
C GLY A 164 8.92 37.80 32.78
N GLY A 165 8.52 36.55 32.49
CA GLY A 165 7.47 35.84 33.20
C GLY A 165 6.04 36.33 32.94
N ARG A 166 5.84 37.23 31.94
CA ARG A 166 4.54 37.75 31.56
C ARG A 166 4.17 37.32 30.16
N TYR A 167 2.86 37.22 29.90
CA TYR A 167 2.32 36.86 28.59
C TYR A 167 1.70 38.07 27.90
N TYR A 168 1.92 38.16 26.59
CA TYR A 168 1.40 39.27 25.78
C TYR A 168 0.69 38.72 24.57
N GLY A 169 -0.59 39.03 24.43
CA GLY A 169 -1.39 38.71 23.23
C GLY A 169 -0.91 39.57 22.06
N ILE A 170 -0.78 38.96 20.90
CA ILE A 170 -0.37 39.60 19.65
C ILE A 170 -1.61 39.96 18.85
N ASN A 171 -1.96 41.24 18.79
CA ASN A 171 -3.14 41.73 18.11
C ASN A 171 -2.72 42.74 17.03
N GLY A 172 -2.45 42.26 15.83
CA GLY A 172 -1.91 43.09 14.76
C GLY A 172 -0.53 43.66 15.10
N ASN A 173 -0.45 44.98 15.29
CA ASN A 173 0.81 45.67 15.65
C ASN A 173 0.94 45.98 17.16
N ILE A 174 0.06 45.50 17.98
CA ILE A 174 -0.01 45.81 19.41
C ILE A 174 0.22 44.52 20.22
N LEU A 175 1.09 44.61 21.22
CA LEU A 175 1.24 43.60 22.26
C LEU A 175 0.44 44.06 23.48
N THR A 176 -0.51 43.27 23.91
CA THR A 176 -1.35 43.53 25.07
C THR A 176 -1.05 42.50 26.15
N GLU A 177 -0.79 42.95 27.38
CA GLU A 177 -0.55 42.06 28.50
C GLU A 177 -1.84 41.24 28.76
N GLU A 178 -1.69 39.93 28.73
CA GLU A 178 -2.76 38.97 29.04
C GLU A 178 -2.55 38.44 30.44
N PRO A 179 -3.53 38.55 31.33
CA PRO A 179 -3.43 38.04 32.70
C PRO A 179 -3.62 36.52 32.68
N LEU A 180 -2.68 35.81 32.09
CA LEU A 180 -2.62 34.36 32.13
C LEU A 180 -2.00 33.97 33.49
N SER A 181 -2.82 33.77 34.51
CA SER A 181 -2.44 33.05 35.71
C SER A 181 -2.17 31.61 35.38
N ASP A 182 -1.19 30.99 36.03
CA ASP A 182 -0.73 29.59 35.90
C ASP A 182 -1.74 28.66 35.25
N ILE A 183 -1.58 28.45 33.99
CA ILE A 183 -2.41 27.51 33.25
C ILE A 183 -1.93 26.11 33.64
N PRO A 184 -2.76 25.25 34.22
CA PRO A 184 -2.38 23.86 34.44
C PRO A 184 -2.17 23.20 33.09
N ALA A 185 -0.93 23.10 32.71
CA ALA A 185 -0.52 22.49 31.44
C ALA A 185 0.23 21.20 31.74
N GLU A 186 -0.18 20.12 31.10
CA GLU A 186 0.54 18.86 31.12
C GLU A 186 1.47 18.81 29.91
N GLN A 187 2.78 18.65 30.19
CA GLN A 187 3.77 18.56 29.13
C GLN A 187 3.60 17.24 28.36
N LEU A 188 3.49 17.35 27.06
CA LEU A 188 3.42 16.22 26.16
C LEU A 188 4.80 15.95 25.57
N ASP A 189 5.23 14.69 25.64
CA ASP A 189 6.44 14.24 24.97
C ASP A 189 6.09 13.95 23.50
N VAL A 190 6.65 14.74 22.58
CA VAL A 190 6.37 14.63 21.14
C VAL A 190 7.68 14.39 20.40
N ASP A 191 7.94 13.15 20.06
CA ASP A 191 9.17 12.66 19.41
C ASP A 191 9.53 13.31 18.05
N MET A 192 8.69 14.18 17.50
CA MET A 192 8.87 14.75 16.16
C MET A 192 9.28 16.23 16.15
N LEU A 193 9.44 16.84 17.31
CA LEU A 193 9.80 18.26 17.40
C LEU A 193 11.26 18.42 17.79
N ASP A 194 11.85 19.56 17.40
CA ASP A 194 13.18 19.96 17.79
C ASP A 194 13.28 19.98 19.33
N ASP A 195 14.39 19.50 19.90
CA ASP A 195 14.63 19.40 21.35
C ASP A 195 14.37 20.71 22.15
N SER A 196 14.27 21.83 21.45
CA SER A 196 14.01 23.15 22.02
C SER A 196 12.51 23.51 22.08
N THR A 197 11.62 22.75 21.42
CA THR A 197 10.19 23.07 21.34
C THR A 197 9.42 22.26 22.38
N GLU A 198 8.70 22.95 23.24
CA GLU A 198 7.90 22.32 24.28
C GLU A 198 6.42 22.34 23.89
N VAL A 199 5.74 21.21 24.05
CA VAL A 199 4.32 21.07 23.79
C VAL A 199 3.59 20.74 25.08
N TYR A 200 2.52 21.46 25.34
CA TYR A 200 1.70 21.29 26.53
C TYR A 200 0.23 21.06 26.12
N SER A 201 -0.43 20.17 26.82
CA SER A 201 -1.89 20.06 26.76
C SER A 201 -2.49 20.93 27.87
N ILE A 202 -3.34 21.87 27.48
CA ILE A 202 -4.09 22.70 28.41
C ILE A 202 -5.49 22.14 28.56
N ALA A 203 -5.81 21.66 29.76
CA ALA A 203 -7.17 21.23 30.07
C ALA A 203 -8.00 22.47 30.51
N ALA A 204 -8.60 23.15 29.54
CA ALA A 204 -9.55 24.23 29.78
C ALA A 204 -10.98 23.73 29.59
N GLY A 205 -11.57 23.07 30.56
CA GLY A 205 -12.96 22.61 30.52
C GLY A 205 -13.23 21.55 29.43
N TYR A 206 -14.27 21.77 28.63
CA TYR A 206 -14.67 20.85 27.55
C TYR A 206 -13.82 20.97 26.26
N ASP A 207 -12.99 22.01 26.13
CA ASP A 207 -12.10 22.23 24.98
C ASP A 207 -10.65 22.10 25.42
N ALA A 208 -10.08 20.92 25.31
CA ALA A 208 -8.64 20.75 25.43
C ALA A 208 -7.95 21.59 24.35
N GLN A 209 -6.97 22.38 24.75
CA GLN A 209 -6.16 23.21 23.85
C GLN A 209 -4.73 22.70 23.85
N LEU A 210 -4.06 22.83 22.71
CA LEU A 210 -2.65 22.49 22.58
C LEU A 210 -1.86 23.80 22.65
N MET A 211 -0.88 23.90 23.55
CA MET A 211 0.04 25.02 23.64
C MET A 211 1.41 24.56 23.14
N VAL A 212 1.90 25.23 22.12
CA VAL A 212 3.23 24.99 21.58
C VAL A 212 4.10 26.19 21.95
N ARG A 213 5.20 25.94 22.65
CA ARG A 213 6.12 26.94 23.16
C ARG A 213 7.46 26.85 22.43
N TYR A 214 7.82 27.91 21.71
CA TYR A 214 9.07 28.04 20.98
C TYR A 214 10.02 28.98 21.67
N PRO A 215 11.21 28.56 22.07
CA PRO A 215 12.22 29.45 22.54
C PRO A 215 12.74 30.35 21.42
N ILE A 216 12.85 31.63 21.71
CA ILE A 216 13.39 32.64 20.78
C ILE A 216 14.72 33.15 21.29
N GLY A 217 15.81 32.52 20.87
CA GLY A 217 17.15 32.98 21.14
C GLY A 217 17.57 32.82 22.60
N VAL A 218 18.06 33.91 23.16
CA VAL A 218 18.72 33.97 24.48
C VAL A 218 17.73 34.56 25.50
N HIS A 219 17.66 33.95 26.69
CA HIS A 219 16.96 34.52 27.85
C HIS A 219 15.43 34.54 27.84
N ASP A 220 14.79 33.49 28.28
CA ASP A 220 13.37 33.40 28.68
C ASP A 220 12.35 34.10 27.77
N LEU A 221 12.66 34.18 26.47
CA LEU A 221 11.78 34.67 25.42
C LEU A 221 11.15 33.50 24.71
N TYR A 222 9.83 33.45 24.67
CA TYR A 222 9.12 32.38 24.04
C TYR A 222 8.00 32.92 23.17
N LEU A 223 7.84 32.29 22.01
CA LEU A 223 6.64 32.44 21.20
C LEU A 223 5.72 31.26 21.51
N ILE A 224 4.50 31.54 21.85
CA ILE A 224 3.52 30.54 22.26
C ILE A 224 2.34 30.57 21.30
N GLU A 225 2.04 29.44 20.72
CA GLU A 225 0.83 29.24 19.92
C GLU A 225 -0.15 28.36 20.69
N ILE A 226 -1.38 28.85 20.87
CA ILE A 226 -2.47 28.09 21.48
C ILE A 226 -3.40 27.67 20.37
N ILE A 227 -3.48 26.35 20.16
CA ILE A 227 -4.27 25.74 19.09
C ILE A 227 -5.50 25.07 19.74
N PRO A 228 -6.73 25.45 19.39
CA PRO A 228 -7.91 24.79 19.90
C PRO A 228 -8.05 23.40 19.28
N ASN A 229 -8.20 22.37 20.11
CA ASN A 229 -8.40 20.99 19.64
C ASN A 229 -9.79 20.75 19.00
N GLY A 230 -10.73 21.66 19.18
CA GLY A 230 -12.09 21.53 18.68
C GLY A 230 -12.21 21.24 17.18
N PRO A 231 -11.50 21.95 16.30
CA PRO A 231 -11.51 21.66 14.86
C PRO A 231 -10.89 20.30 14.52
N LEU A 232 -9.81 19.92 15.20
CA LEU A 232 -9.16 18.61 15.04
C LEU A 232 -10.04 17.47 15.55
N GLN A 233 -10.64 17.61 16.72
CA GLN A 233 -11.55 16.60 17.28
C GLN A 233 -12.82 16.41 16.44
N ARG A 234 -13.31 17.45 15.78
CA ARG A 234 -14.46 17.34 14.85
C ARG A 234 -14.12 16.60 13.55
N GLN A 235 -12.87 16.64 13.10
CA GLN A 235 -12.45 15.94 11.88
C GLN A 235 -12.16 14.45 12.11
N ILE A 236 -11.73 14.07 13.32
CA ILE A 236 -11.41 12.67 13.65
C ILE A 236 -12.60 11.71 13.46
N PRO A 237 -13.84 12.02 13.94
CA PRO A 237 -14.99 11.15 13.72
C PRO A 237 -15.32 10.95 12.24
N TYR A 238 -15.26 12.00 11.41
CA TYR A 238 -15.49 11.88 9.97
C TYR A 238 -14.47 10.99 9.28
N LEU A 239 -13.22 11.06 9.70
CA LEU A 239 -12.16 10.18 9.17
C LEU A 239 -12.39 8.73 9.61
N SER A 240 -12.70 8.49 10.88
CA SER A 240 -12.98 7.15 11.40
C SER A 240 -14.22 6.54 10.75
N ASP A 241 -15.30 7.29 10.59
CA ASP A 241 -16.54 6.84 9.95
C ASP A 241 -16.31 6.52 8.47
N SER A 242 -15.57 7.37 7.76
CA SER A 242 -15.21 7.13 6.36
C SER A 242 -14.34 5.87 6.17
N LEU A 243 -13.41 5.61 7.10
CA LEU A 243 -12.61 4.40 7.11
C LEU A 243 -13.46 3.15 7.37
N VAL A 244 -14.37 3.20 8.35
CA VAL A 244 -15.29 2.09 8.64
C VAL A 244 -16.20 1.80 7.44
N ILE A 245 -16.78 2.84 6.83
CA ILE A 245 -17.65 2.68 5.65
C ILE A 245 -16.85 2.10 4.47
N SER A 246 -15.64 2.58 4.22
CA SER A 246 -14.80 2.05 3.14
C SER A 246 -14.40 0.59 3.38
N LEU A 247 -14.07 0.21 4.62
CA LEU A 247 -13.75 -1.16 4.99
C LEU A 247 -14.95 -2.09 4.78
N LEU A 248 -16.15 -1.66 5.19
CA LEU A 248 -17.40 -2.40 4.98
C LEU A 248 -17.70 -2.55 3.47
N ALA A 249 -17.52 -1.48 2.69
CA ALA A 249 -17.72 -1.53 1.25
C ALA A 249 -16.77 -2.53 0.57
N ILE A 250 -15.48 -2.54 0.95
CA ILE A 250 -14.49 -3.50 0.45
C ILE A 250 -14.87 -4.93 0.85
N LEU A 251 -15.31 -5.15 2.10
CA LEU A 251 -15.76 -6.46 2.57
C LEU A 251 -16.95 -6.98 1.76
N VAL A 252 -18.00 -6.14 1.58
CA VAL A 252 -19.18 -6.49 0.81
C VAL A 252 -18.83 -6.79 -0.65
N LEU A 253 -17.99 -5.94 -1.27
CA LEU A 253 -17.53 -6.16 -2.64
C LEU A 253 -16.73 -7.46 -2.77
N GLY A 254 -15.85 -7.75 -1.81
CA GLY A 254 -15.08 -9.00 -1.76
C GLY A 254 -15.96 -10.23 -1.64
N LEU A 255 -16.96 -10.21 -0.75
CA LEU A 255 -17.94 -11.29 -0.60
C LEU A 255 -18.78 -11.49 -1.88
N LEU A 256 -19.24 -10.38 -2.49
CA LEU A 256 -19.97 -10.42 -3.75
C LEU A 256 -19.13 -11.05 -4.88
N LEU A 257 -17.88 -10.62 -5.00
CA LEU A 257 -16.95 -11.17 -6.01
C LEU A 257 -16.69 -12.65 -5.76
N ALA A 258 -16.43 -13.05 -4.52
CA ALA A 258 -16.23 -14.44 -4.14
C ALA A 258 -17.47 -15.30 -4.47
N PHE A 259 -18.67 -14.78 -4.18
CA PHE A 259 -19.92 -15.45 -4.51
C PHE A 259 -20.10 -15.61 -6.04
N LEU A 260 -19.84 -14.56 -6.82
CA LEU A 260 -19.92 -14.60 -8.28
C LEU A 260 -18.93 -15.61 -8.87
N LEU A 261 -17.67 -15.59 -8.42
CA LEU A 261 -16.64 -16.54 -8.86
C LEU A 261 -17.02 -17.97 -8.50
N HIS A 262 -17.51 -18.20 -7.27
CA HIS A 262 -18.00 -19.53 -6.88
C HIS A 262 -19.12 -19.99 -7.81
N ARG A 263 -20.08 -19.14 -8.10
CA ARG A 263 -21.23 -19.47 -8.96
C ARG A 263 -20.84 -19.70 -10.43
N MET A 264 -19.84 -18.99 -10.94
CA MET A 264 -19.42 -19.08 -12.34
C MET A 264 -18.42 -20.21 -12.61
N ILE A 265 -17.59 -20.56 -11.66
CA ILE A 265 -16.48 -21.48 -11.87
C ILE A 265 -16.75 -22.88 -11.29
N THR A 266 -17.29 -22.96 -10.08
CA THR A 266 -17.45 -24.24 -9.39
C THR A 266 -18.38 -25.22 -10.10
N PRO A 267 -19.60 -24.83 -10.55
CA PRO A 267 -20.50 -25.75 -11.22
C PRO A 267 -19.96 -26.31 -12.55
N PRO A 268 -19.37 -25.50 -13.46
CA PRO A 268 -18.76 -26.01 -14.66
C PRO A 268 -17.62 -27.00 -14.39
N ILE A 269 -16.72 -26.69 -13.47
CA ILE A 269 -15.64 -27.62 -13.10
C ILE A 269 -16.18 -28.94 -12.60
N THR A 270 -17.21 -28.92 -11.73
CA THR A 270 -17.85 -30.13 -11.23
C THR A 270 -18.50 -30.92 -12.37
N ALA A 271 -19.12 -30.25 -13.34
CA ALA A 271 -19.72 -30.92 -14.52
C ALA A 271 -18.65 -31.59 -15.38
N LEU A 272 -17.50 -30.93 -15.61
CA LEU A 272 -16.37 -31.53 -16.33
C LEU A 272 -15.80 -32.76 -15.58
N GLN A 273 -15.62 -32.67 -14.26
CA GLN A 273 -15.18 -33.80 -13.43
C GLN A 273 -16.15 -34.99 -13.53
N ASN A 274 -17.44 -34.71 -13.39
CA ASN A 274 -18.46 -35.76 -13.50
C ASN A 274 -18.45 -36.39 -14.88
N ARG A 275 -18.22 -35.61 -15.96
CA ARG A 275 -18.11 -36.14 -17.32
C ARG A 275 -16.89 -37.06 -17.47
N ILE A 276 -15.73 -36.64 -16.95
CA ILE A 276 -14.52 -37.48 -16.96
C ILE A 276 -14.78 -38.80 -16.21
N THR A 277 -15.46 -38.74 -15.05
CA THR A 277 -15.82 -39.94 -14.29
C THR A 277 -16.74 -40.88 -15.08
N LYS A 278 -17.72 -40.34 -15.81
CA LYS A 278 -18.58 -41.17 -16.73
C LYS A 278 -17.79 -41.82 -17.84
N ILE A 279 -16.87 -41.10 -18.46
CA ILE A 279 -15.99 -41.63 -19.50
C ILE A 279 -15.12 -42.77 -18.94
N SER A 280 -14.56 -42.59 -17.73
CA SER A 280 -13.76 -43.62 -17.06
C SER A 280 -14.57 -44.89 -16.71
N SER A 281 -15.89 -44.77 -16.53
CA SER A 281 -16.81 -45.87 -16.31
C SER A 281 -17.34 -46.50 -17.63
N GLY A 282 -16.88 -46.00 -18.80
CA GLY A 282 -17.23 -46.54 -20.10
C GLY A 282 -18.37 -45.83 -20.83
N ASP A 283 -18.87 -44.73 -20.32
CA ASP A 283 -19.87 -43.89 -20.99
C ASP A 283 -19.18 -42.83 -21.86
N PHE A 284 -19.03 -43.17 -23.15
CA PHE A 284 -18.44 -42.30 -24.18
C PHE A 284 -19.48 -41.47 -24.95
N SER A 285 -20.72 -41.34 -24.44
CA SER A 285 -21.76 -40.54 -25.12
C SER A 285 -21.35 -39.06 -25.22
N PHE A 286 -21.85 -38.36 -26.25
CA PHE A 286 -21.62 -36.92 -26.39
C PHE A 286 -22.46 -36.14 -25.38
N ASP A 287 -21.83 -35.19 -24.64
CA ASP A 287 -22.51 -34.36 -23.68
C ASP A 287 -22.39 -32.87 -24.06
N PRO A 288 -23.43 -32.27 -24.66
CA PRO A 288 -23.43 -30.87 -25.04
C PRO A 288 -23.48 -29.92 -23.83
N ALA A 289 -23.86 -30.40 -22.65
CA ALA A 289 -24.01 -29.56 -21.46
C ALA A 289 -22.68 -29.02 -20.89
N ILE A 290 -21.54 -29.60 -21.33
CA ILE A 290 -20.20 -29.15 -20.93
C ILE A 290 -19.55 -28.21 -21.99
N GLU A 291 -20.24 -27.85 -23.05
CA GLU A 291 -19.71 -27.00 -24.12
C GLU A 291 -20.20 -25.56 -24.00
N TRP A 292 -19.70 -24.85 -22.97
CA TRP A 292 -19.98 -23.43 -22.80
C TRP A 292 -19.18 -22.57 -23.77
N ASN A 293 -19.60 -21.30 -23.92
CA ASN A 293 -18.90 -20.34 -24.77
C ASN A 293 -17.82 -19.58 -23.98
N ASN A 294 -16.88 -20.32 -23.38
CA ASN A 294 -15.72 -19.82 -22.65
C ASN A 294 -14.61 -20.89 -22.64
N GLU A 295 -13.50 -20.61 -21.94
CA GLU A 295 -12.32 -21.49 -21.84
C GLU A 295 -12.66 -22.86 -21.22
N LEU A 296 -13.59 -22.90 -20.25
CA LEU A 296 -14.05 -24.17 -19.68
C LEU A 296 -14.86 -24.99 -20.69
N GLY A 297 -15.61 -24.34 -21.57
CA GLY A 297 -16.29 -24.97 -22.67
C GLY A 297 -15.33 -25.51 -23.74
N ASP A 298 -14.18 -24.88 -23.96
CA ASP A 298 -13.11 -25.42 -24.82
C ASP A 298 -12.59 -26.77 -24.29
N ILE A 299 -12.40 -26.83 -22.95
CA ILE A 299 -12.05 -28.10 -22.28
C ILE A 299 -13.16 -29.14 -22.49
N GLY A 300 -14.42 -28.74 -22.35
CA GLY A 300 -15.57 -29.59 -22.58
C GLY A 300 -15.60 -30.18 -24.01
N ARG A 301 -15.38 -29.33 -25.04
CA ARG A 301 -15.23 -29.75 -26.45
C ARG A 301 -14.06 -30.72 -26.63
N GLY A 302 -12.93 -30.45 -25.97
CA GLY A 302 -11.79 -31.38 -25.98
C GLY A 302 -12.13 -32.76 -25.42
N ILE A 303 -12.85 -32.79 -24.28
CA ILE A 303 -13.31 -34.03 -23.64
C ILE A 303 -14.27 -34.80 -24.56
N ASN A 304 -15.24 -34.14 -25.17
CA ASN A 304 -16.16 -34.76 -26.11
C ASN A 304 -15.45 -35.32 -27.37
N SER A 305 -14.49 -34.54 -27.90
CA SER A 305 -13.67 -34.99 -29.05
C SER A 305 -12.80 -36.21 -28.69
N MET A 306 -12.20 -36.20 -27.50
CA MET A 306 -11.45 -37.37 -27.00
C MET A 306 -12.37 -38.59 -26.86
N SER A 307 -13.56 -38.42 -26.27
CA SER A 307 -14.56 -39.48 -26.13
C SER A 307 -14.96 -40.10 -27.48
N ALA A 308 -15.23 -39.24 -28.47
CA ALA A 308 -15.54 -39.68 -29.83
C ALA A 308 -14.37 -40.46 -30.48
N SER A 309 -13.15 -39.97 -30.29
CA SER A 309 -11.95 -40.65 -30.80
C SER A 309 -11.72 -42.03 -30.15
N VAL A 310 -11.96 -42.16 -28.85
CA VAL A 310 -11.88 -43.44 -28.12
C VAL A 310 -12.94 -44.41 -28.69
N THR A 311 -14.18 -43.94 -28.87
CA THR A 311 -15.25 -44.78 -29.47
C THR A 311 -14.85 -45.27 -30.85
N ALA A 312 -14.38 -44.40 -31.74
CA ALA A 312 -13.93 -44.75 -33.07
C ALA A 312 -12.78 -45.77 -33.07
N LEU A 313 -11.83 -45.62 -32.12
CA LEU A 313 -10.74 -46.58 -31.94
C LEU A 313 -11.23 -47.93 -31.43
N MET A 314 -12.23 -47.97 -30.55
CA MET A 314 -12.86 -49.22 -30.09
C MET A 314 -13.57 -49.94 -31.23
N ASP A 315 -14.35 -49.20 -32.04
CA ASP A 315 -15.04 -49.78 -33.19
C ASP A 315 -14.05 -50.35 -34.20
N HIS A 316 -12.97 -49.61 -34.48
CA HIS A 316 -11.91 -50.10 -35.38
C HIS A 316 -11.22 -51.37 -34.82
N ARG A 317 -10.93 -51.38 -33.55
CA ARG A 317 -10.35 -52.57 -32.86
C ARG A 317 -11.28 -53.77 -32.93
N LEU A 318 -12.60 -53.56 -32.78
CA LEU A 318 -13.59 -54.62 -32.89
C LEU A 318 -13.65 -55.17 -34.29
N GLU A 319 -13.55 -54.30 -35.29
CA GLU A 319 -13.52 -54.70 -36.71
C GLU A 319 -12.23 -55.47 -37.06
N ASP A 320 -11.07 -54.97 -36.58
CA ASP A 320 -9.80 -55.66 -36.75
C ASP A 320 -9.82 -57.07 -36.13
N GLU A 321 -10.37 -57.20 -34.91
CA GLU A 321 -10.47 -58.50 -34.26
C GLU A 321 -11.40 -59.47 -34.98
N LYS A 322 -12.54 -58.96 -35.53
CA LYS A 322 -13.40 -59.77 -36.37
C LYS A 322 -12.70 -60.19 -37.67
N GLN A 323 -11.98 -59.34 -38.34
CA GLN A 323 -11.20 -59.65 -39.50
C GLN A 323 -10.11 -60.69 -39.20
N LYS A 324 -9.43 -60.56 -38.07
CA LYS A 324 -8.43 -61.54 -37.62
C LYS A 324 -9.05 -62.90 -37.37
N GLN A 325 -10.16 -62.94 -36.64
CA GLN A 325 -10.90 -64.20 -36.46
C GLN A 325 -11.34 -64.86 -37.74
N ASP A 326 -11.83 -64.08 -38.71
CA ASP A 326 -12.22 -64.59 -40.01
C ASP A 326 -11.02 -65.12 -40.82
N LEU A 327 -9.88 -64.44 -40.71
CA LEU A 327 -8.65 -64.95 -41.38
C LEU A 327 -8.12 -66.20 -40.67
N GLU A 328 -8.14 -66.28 -39.33
CA GLU A 328 -7.77 -67.49 -38.59
C GLU A 328 -8.68 -68.67 -38.94
N TYR A 329 -9.99 -68.42 -39.00
CA TYR A 329 -10.94 -69.44 -39.42
C TYR A 329 -10.66 -69.93 -40.83
N ARG A 330 -10.41 -69.05 -41.82
CA ARG A 330 -10.04 -69.41 -43.18
C ARG A 330 -8.70 -70.15 -43.22
N MET A 331 -7.73 -69.84 -42.46
CA MET A 331 -6.47 -70.56 -42.40
C MET A 331 -6.67 -72.00 -41.85
N LEU A 332 -7.47 -72.15 -40.80
CA LEU A 332 -7.82 -73.51 -40.33
C LEU A 332 -8.56 -74.35 -41.33
N GLN A 333 -9.50 -73.73 -42.04
CA GLN A 333 -10.26 -74.41 -43.11
C GLN A 333 -9.33 -74.83 -44.25
N ASN A 334 -8.37 -74.06 -44.67
CA ASN A 334 -7.42 -74.37 -45.74
C ASN A 334 -6.37 -75.42 -45.33
N GLN A 335 -6.17 -75.72 -44.01
CA GLN A 335 -5.27 -76.80 -43.62
C GLN A 335 -5.76 -78.21 -44.13
N ILE A 336 -7.03 -78.37 -44.35
CA ILE A 336 -7.53 -79.57 -45.05
C ILE A 336 -7.42 -79.30 -46.54
N ASN A 337 -6.42 -79.89 -47.23
CA ASN A 337 -6.23 -79.68 -48.63
C ASN A 337 -7.39 -80.37 -49.41
N PRO A 338 -8.45 -79.62 -49.86
CA PRO A 338 -9.62 -80.22 -50.45
C PRO A 338 -9.29 -80.91 -51.76
N HIS A 339 -8.32 -80.36 -52.50
CA HIS A 339 -7.90 -80.90 -53.77
C HIS A 339 -7.27 -82.32 -53.61
N PHE A 340 -6.42 -82.47 -52.54
CA PHE A 340 -5.86 -83.79 -52.26
C PHE A 340 -6.96 -84.81 -51.95
N ILE A 341 -7.94 -84.47 -51.13
CA ILE A 341 -9.05 -85.37 -50.80
C ILE A 341 -9.87 -85.72 -52.04
N TYR A 342 -10.20 -84.75 -52.88
CA TYR A 342 -10.97 -85.02 -54.12
C TYR A 342 -10.19 -85.93 -55.07
N ASN A 343 -8.93 -85.72 -55.27
CA ASN A 343 -8.11 -86.53 -56.14
C ASN A 343 -8.04 -87.96 -55.62
N THR A 344 -7.89 -88.14 -54.28
CA THR A 344 -7.87 -89.45 -53.67
C THR A 344 -9.21 -90.18 -53.82
N LEU A 345 -10.31 -89.47 -53.55
CA LEU A 345 -11.66 -90.03 -53.72
C LEU A 345 -11.95 -90.39 -55.15
N ASN A 346 -11.56 -89.52 -56.11
CA ASN A 346 -11.68 -89.83 -57.56
C ASN A 346 -10.87 -91.09 -57.94
N SER A 347 -9.68 -91.26 -57.43
CA SER A 347 -8.88 -92.46 -57.68
C SER A 347 -9.55 -93.71 -57.15
N ILE A 348 -10.13 -93.64 -55.93
CA ILE A 348 -10.92 -94.77 -55.36
C ILE A 348 -12.16 -95.01 -56.15
N LYS A 349 -12.88 -94.03 -56.62
CA LYS A 349 -14.04 -94.17 -57.50
C LYS A 349 -13.66 -94.91 -58.79
N TRP A 350 -12.54 -94.47 -59.44
CA TRP A 350 -12.01 -95.10 -60.63
C TRP A 350 -11.68 -96.59 -60.39
N MET A 351 -11.02 -96.94 -59.36
CA MET A 351 -10.68 -98.31 -58.97
C MET A 351 -11.95 -99.11 -58.73
N ALA A 352 -12.96 -98.57 -58.01
CA ALA A 352 -14.23 -99.22 -57.78
C ALA A 352 -15.00 -99.49 -59.09
N THR A 353 -14.96 -98.58 -60.10
CA THR A 353 -15.59 -98.71 -61.39
C THR A 353 -14.92 -99.80 -62.20
N ILE A 354 -13.58 -99.90 -62.24
CA ILE A 354 -12.85 -100.93 -62.96
C ILE A 354 -13.10 -102.31 -62.35
N GLN A 355 -13.25 -102.38 -61.04
CA GLN A 355 -13.53 -103.62 -60.29
C GLN A 355 -15.01 -104.04 -60.36
N HIS A 356 -15.83 -103.31 -61.10
CA HIS A 356 -17.29 -103.55 -61.20
C HIS A 356 -17.99 -103.55 -59.81
N ALA A 357 -17.55 -102.65 -58.90
CA ALA A 357 -18.16 -102.45 -57.59
C ALA A 357 -19.01 -101.21 -57.57
N PRO A 358 -20.21 -101.15 -58.08
CA PRO A 358 -21.04 -99.95 -58.28
C PRO A 358 -21.40 -99.29 -56.94
N GLY A 359 -21.64 -100.03 -55.89
CA GLY A 359 -21.98 -99.48 -54.58
C GLY A 359 -20.84 -98.68 -53.94
N ILE A 360 -19.55 -99.12 -54.14
CA ILE A 360 -18.42 -98.38 -53.68
C ILE A 360 -18.25 -97.09 -54.49
N ALA A 361 -18.44 -97.11 -55.79
CA ALA A 361 -18.37 -95.96 -56.65
C ALA A 361 -19.43 -94.89 -56.30
N GLU A 362 -20.64 -95.31 -56.00
CA GLU A 362 -21.75 -94.45 -55.58
C GLU A 362 -21.50 -93.82 -54.22
N MET A 363 -21.08 -94.62 -53.22
CA MET A 363 -20.73 -94.13 -51.88
C MET A 363 -19.61 -93.09 -51.91
N VAL A 364 -18.54 -93.36 -52.66
CA VAL A 364 -17.44 -92.44 -52.84
C VAL A 364 -17.87 -91.17 -53.58
N THR A 365 -18.80 -91.27 -54.56
CA THR A 365 -19.35 -90.08 -55.21
C THR A 365 -20.18 -89.23 -54.29
N ALA A 366 -21.04 -89.84 -53.47
CA ALA A 366 -21.81 -89.15 -52.46
C ALA A 366 -20.90 -88.46 -51.45
N LEU A 367 -19.87 -89.17 -50.94
CA LEU A 367 -18.86 -88.60 -49.97
C LEU A 367 -18.10 -87.44 -50.62
N SER A 368 -17.74 -87.54 -51.91
CA SER A 368 -17.06 -86.47 -52.62
C SER A 368 -17.91 -85.20 -52.69
N ARG A 369 -19.21 -85.32 -52.92
CA ARG A 369 -20.15 -84.19 -52.95
C ARG A 369 -20.35 -83.53 -51.60
N LEU A 370 -20.50 -84.36 -50.52
CA LEU A 370 -20.58 -83.88 -49.19
C LEU A 370 -19.33 -83.10 -48.80
N LEU A 371 -18.15 -83.61 -49.06
CA LEU A 371 -16.89 -82.93 -48.77
C LEU A 371 -16.70 -81.64 -49.60
N LYS A 372 -17.18 -81.67 -50.86
CA LYS A 372 -17.15 -80.49 -51.72
C LYS A 372 -18.04 -79.35 -51.17
N SER A 373 -19.19 -79.69 -50.64
CA SER A 373 -20.10 -78.71 -50.06
C SER A 373 -19.50 -78.10 -48.81
N VAL A 374 -18.91 -78.88 -47.87
CA VAL A 374 -18.24 -78.39 -46.73
C VAL A 374 -17.06 -77.48 -47.07
N SER A 375 -16.32 -77.81 -48.14
CA SER A 375 -15.18 -77.02 -48.62
C SER A 375 -15.58 -75.76 -49.38
N LYS A 376 -16.75 -75.69 -49.99
CA LYS A 376 -17.28 -74.57 -50.77
C LYS A 376 -18.15 -73.61 -49.97
N SER A 377 -18.56 -73.99 -48.76
CA SER A 377 -19.50 -73.26 -47.95
C SER A 377 -18.85 -71.98 -47.35
N ASN A 378 -18.54 -70.99 -48.19
CA ASN A 378 -18.26 -69.60 -47.82
C ASN A 378 -19.53 -68.77 -47.55
N GLU A 379 -20.67 -69.30 -47.91
CA GLU A 379 -21.96 -68.64 -47.75
C GLU A 379 -22.72 -69.24 -46.61
N ARG A 380 -23.05 -68.38 -45.63
CA ARG A 380 -23.81 -68.75 -44.46
C ARG A 380 -25.23 -69.23 -44.73
N LEU A 381 -25.73 -68.94 -45.86
CA LEU A 381 -27.08 -69.30 -46.31
C LEU A 381 -26.97 -70.03 -47.67
N VAL A 382 -27.45 -71.22 -47.70
CA VAL A 382 -27.55 -72.02 -48.94
C VAL A 382 -29.01 -72.26 -49.27
N PRO A 383 -29.35 -72.40 -50.57
CA PRO A 383 -30.71 -72.76 -50.95
C PRO A 383 -31.15 -74.10 -50.38
N LEU A 384 -32.40 -74.22 -49.95
CA LEU A 384 -32.95 -75.41 -49.34
C LEU A 384 -32.84 -76.71 -50.22
N TYR A 385 -32.93 -76.56 -51.49
CA TYR A 385 -32.77 -77.68 -52.39
C TYR A 385 -31.36 -78.28 -52.38
N GLU A 386 -30.34 -77.48 -52.17
CA GLU A 386 -28.95 -77.95 -52.00
C GLU A 386 -28.76 -78.72 -50.69
N GLU A 387 -29.37 -78.29 -49.60
CA GLU A 387 -29.39 -79.05 -48.38
C GLU A 387 -30.07 -80.39 -48.49
N PHE A 388 -31.19 -80.45 -49.20
CA PHE A 388 -31.82 -81.72 -49.51
C PHE A 388 -30.99 -82.66 -50.39
N ALA A 389 -30.27 -82.11 -51.35
CA ALA A 389 -29.33 -82.90 -52.13
C ALA A 389 -28.19 -83.49 -51.27
N LEU A 390 -27.65 -82.73 -50.32
CA LEU A 390 -26.62 -83.19 -49.41
C LEU A 390 -27.15 -84.20 -48.41
N LEU A 391 -28.38 -84.03 -47.92
CA LEU A 391 -29.07 -85.04 -47.08
C LEU A 391 -29.23 -86.34 -47.84
N ASN A 392 -29.58 -86.29 -49.12
CA ASN A 392 -29.71 -87.48 -49.96
C ASN A 392 -28.35 -88.18 -50.19
N ASP A 393 -27.28 -87.40 -50.42
CA ASP A 393 -25.91 -87.94 -50.50
C ASP A 393 -25.46 -88.58 -49.16
N TYR A 394 -25.75 -87.94 -48.06
CA TYR A 394 -25.48 -88.49 -46.69
C TYR A 394 -26.27 -89.78 -46.49
N PHE A 395 -27.53 -89.80 -46.86
CA PHE A 395 -28.38 -90.93 -46.73
C PHE A 395 -27.91 -92.14 -47.63
N THR A 396 -27.46 -91.87 -48.85
CA THR A 396 -26.84 -92.85 -49.71
C THR A 396 -25.66 -93.53 -49.04
N ILE A 397 -24.78 -92.83 -48.40
CA ILE A 397 -23.64 -93.42 -47.62
C ILE A 397 -24.15 -94.28 -46.48
N GLN A 398 -25.14 -93.82 -45.71
CA GLN A 398 -25.72 -94.57 -44.62
C GLN A 398 -26.46 -95.82 -45.05
N GLN A 399 -27.14 -95.78 -46.20
CA GLN A 399 -27.81 -96.94 -46.80
C GLN A 399 -26.84 -98.07 -47.08
N TYR A 400 -25.69 -97.79 -47.66
CA TYR A 400 -24.64 -98.77 -47.82
C TYR A 400 -24.03 -99.28 -46.53
N ARG A 401 -23.88 -98.44 -45.56
CA ARG A 401 -23.35 -98.77 -44.19
C ARG A 401 -24.27 -99.75 -43.43
N TYR A 402 -25.60 -99.58 -43.59
CA TYR A 402 -26.59 -100.33 -42.87
C TYR A 402 -27.29 -101.40 -43.74
N GLY A 403 -26.70 -101.75 -44.88
CA GLY A 403 -27.18 -102.84 -45.73
C GLY A 403 -28.56 -102.62 -46.36
N GLY A 404 -28.99 -101.42 -46.62
CA GLY A 404 -30.26 -101.09 -47.27
C GLY A 404 -31.50 -101.14 -46.35
N THR A 405 -31.32 -101.26 -45.05
CA THR A 405 -32.42 -101.40 -44.05
C THR A 405 -33.09 -100.06 -43.69
N ILE A 406 -32.53 -98.94 -44.09
CA ILE A 406 -33.05 -97.60 -43.79
C ILE A 406 -33.63 -96.95 -45.03
N THR A 407 -34.74 -96.25 -44.89
CA THR A 407 -35.39 -95.44 -45.91
C THR A 407 -35.47 -93.98 -45.45
N LEU A 408 -35.24 -93.10 -46.43
CA LEU A 408 -35.42 -91.68 -46.22
C LEU A 408 -36.72 -91.27 -46.91
N ASP A 409 -37.66 -90.78 -46.11
CA ASP A 409 -38.88 -90.20 -46.62
C ASP A 409 -38.84 -88.65 -46.43
N VAL A 410 -38.83 -87.90 -47.48
CA VAL A 410 -38.80 -86.44 -47.51
C VAL A 410 -40.13 -85.94 -48.02
N SER A 411 -40.99 -85.51 -47.13
CA SER A 411 -42.23 -84.83 -47.48
C SER A 411 -42.10 -83.31 -47.42
N TYR A 412 -42.42 -82.66 -48.53
CA TYR A 412 -42.53 -81.20 -48.59
C TYR A 412 -43.93 -80.80 -48.11
N ILE A 413 -44.01 -79.93 -47.15
CA ILE A 413 -45.24 -79.28 -46.72
C ILE A 413 -45.40 -77.98 -47.51
#